data_8aaf564ca95997fec255a35900c6d0ea
#
_entry.id   8aaf564ca95997fec255a35900c6d0ea
#
_cell.length_a   1.000
_cell.length_b   1.000
_cell.length_c   1.000
_cell.angle_alpha   90.00
_cell.angle_beta   90.00
_cell.angle_gamma   90.00
#
_symmetry.space_group_name_H-M   'P 1'
#
loop_
_entity.id
_entity.type
_entity.pdbx_description
1 polymer ?
#
loop_
_entity_poly.entity_id
_entity_poly.type
_entity_poly.pdbx_seq_one_letter_code
_entity_poly.pdbx_strand_id
1 'polypeptide(L)'
;MSAKKKILFVIGSPNQTTQMHQIAQQLTEYDCWFSQIYDEHWYADFGIKMGWLDHTIVTGHFKAKGDKYLAEHQLQVDYRGQKHHYDLVLMCTDLIVPANVRATKSIWVQEGMIDKTTWWSKVVKQLRLPGWIGMDTSLNGSSNLCDIYCAASEGYKQFFTKMGTDADKIIVTGMPNFDNIEQFTHNNFPHRDYVMVATSDIRECFRHEDRPAFIRQCVEIANGRQLIFKLHPNEIYDRAVQEIRENAPANAMIFQEGNTNEMIANCQELITQYSTVVYVGIALGKKVHSFFDVNELKRLAPLQNGGTSAQNIANVCRAYIEFEGKGKAFTQQFDYKPVTSQEYA
;
A
#
# COMPACT_ATOMS: atom_id res chain seq x y z
N MET A 1 3.11 -36.73 11.85
CA MET A 1 2.56 -35.54 11.17
C MET A 1 3.71 -34.82 10.49
N SER A 2 3.61 -34.56 9.19
CA SER A 2 4.60 -33.69 8.51
C SER A 2 4.62 -32.33 9.18
N ALA A 3 5.80 -31.74 9.37
CA ALA A 3 5.90 -30.35 9.88
C ALA A 3 5.15 -29.41 8.93
N LYS A 4 4.38 -28.46 9.49
CA LYS A 4 3.69 -27.44 8.69
C LYS A 4 4.72 -26.63 7.91
N LYS A 5 4.48 -26.39 6.62
CA LYS A 5 5.26 -25.45 5.83
C LYS A 5 5.14 -24.05 6.42
N LYS A 6 6.21 -23.26 6.31
CA LYS A 6 6.33 -21.94 6.93
C LYS A 6 6.32 -20.83 5.91
N ILE A 7 5.56 -19.78 6.23
CA ILE A 7 5.48 -18.56 5.39
C ILE A 7 5.95 -17.36 6.21
N LEU A 8 6.84 -16.56 5.62
CA LEU A 8 7.28 -15.29 6.20
C LEU A 8 6.57 -14.12 5.50
N PHE A 9 5.96 -13.26 6.28
CA PHE A 9 5.35 -12.01 5.83
C PHE A 9 6.24 -10.84 6.22
N VAL A 10 6.81 -10.13 5.24
CA VAL A 10 7.64 -8.94 5.47
C VAL A 10 6.75 -7.72 5.40
N ILE A 11 6.69 -6.98 6.51
CA ILE A 11 5.83 -5.81 6.71
C ILE A 11 6.65 -4.55 6.93
N GLY A 12 6.07 -3.38 6.70
CA GLY A 12 6.72 -2.08 6.91
C GLY A 12 5.71 -1.03 7.41
N SER A 13 4.85 -0.52 6.53
CA SER A 13 3.81 0.44 6.90
C SER A 13 2.60 -0.25 7.58
N PRO A 14 1.73 0.52 8.28
CA PRO A 14 0.48 -0.02 8.80
C PRO A 14 -0.41 -0.69 7.72
N ASN A 15 -0.47 -0.11 6.53
CA ASN A 15 -1.24 -0.68 5.41
C ASN A 15 -0.66 -2.02 4.95
N GLN A 16 0.67 -2.14 4.86
CA GLN A 16 1.34 -3.40 4.57
C GLN A 16 1.04 -4.44 5.64
N THR A 17 1.09 -4.04 6.91
CA THR A 17 0.84 -4.93 8.04
C THR A 17 -0.57 -5.49 8.02
N THR A 18 -1.58 -4.64 7.86
CA THR A 18 -2.98 -5.08 7.81
C THR A 18 -3.26 -5.97 6.61
N GLN A 19 -2.73 -5.62 5.44
CA GLN A 19 -2.89 -6.42 4.21
C GLN A 19 -2.25 -7.81 4.35
N MET A 20 -1.02 -7.88 4.86
CA MET A 20 -0.33 -9.15 5.07
C MET A 20 -1.02 -10.02 6.13
N HIS A 21 -1.59 -9.40 7.16
CA HIS A 21 -2.39 -10.14 8.15
C HIS A 21 -3.67 -10.71 7.53
N GLN A 22 -4.41 -9.94 6.71
CA GLN A 22 -5.58 -10.45 5.99
C GLN A 22 -5.25 -11.67 5.12
N ILE A 23 -4.10 -11.66 4.42
CA ILE A 23 -3.66 -12.79 3.62
C ILE A 23 -3.30 -13.98 4.53
N ALA A 24 -2.57 -13.76 5.62
CA ALA A 24 -2.20 -14.82 6.57
C ALA A 24 -3.41 -15.49 7.21
N GLN A 25 -4.50 -14.74 7.48
CA GLN A 25 -5.76 -15.29 7.99
C GLN A 25 -6.42 -16.28 7.02
N GLN A 26 -6.12 -16.19 5.73
CA GLN A 26 -6.59 -17.15 4.72
C GLN A 26 -5.67 -18.38 4.59
N LEU A 27 -4.54 -18.45 5.32
CA LEU A 27 -3.51 -19.48 5.19
C LEU A 27 -3.31 -20.26 6.51
N THR A 28 -4.40 -20.59 7.19
CA THR A 28 -4.39 -21.20 8.55
C THR A 28 -3.75 -22.59 8.62
N GLU A 29 -3.63 -23.27 7.50
CA GLU A 29 -2.96 -24.57 7.37
C GLU A 29 -1.44 -24.46 7.42
N TYR A 30 -0.86 -23.26 7.21
CA TYR A 30 0.56 -22.98 7.26
C TYR A 30 0.97 -22.36 8.60
N ASP A 31 2.26 -22.37 8.89
CA ASP A 31 2.85 -21.70 10.03
C ASP A 31 3.33 -20.29 9.59
N CYS A 32 2.51 -19.27 9.88
CA CYS A 32 2.71 -17.90 9.41
C CYS A 32 3.51 -17.08 10.43
N TRP A 33 4.61 -16.47 9.96
CA TRP A 33 5.51 -15.62 10.72
C TRP A 33 5.63 -14.24 10.11
N PHE A 34 5.91 -13.24 10.92
CA PHE A 34 6.03 -11.84 10.50
C PHE A 34 7.41 -11.28 10.80
N SER A 35 7.93 -10.48 9.89
CA SER A 35 9.14 -9.70 10.10
C SER A 35 8.91 -8.27 9.65
N GLN A 36 9.44 -7.30 10.40
CA GLN A 36 9.61 -5.95 9.87
C GLN A 36 10.57 -6.00 8.69
N ILE A 37 10.39 -5.07 7.74
CA ILE A 37 11.33 -4.92 6.63
C ILE A 37 12.75 -4.65 7.15
N TYR A 38 13.76 -5.19 6.46
CA TYR A 38 15.15 -5.08 6.84
C TYR A 38 16.05 -5.09 5.61
N ASP A 39 17.22 -4.50 5.77
CA ASP A 39 18.35 -4.66 4.87
C ASP A 39 19.46 -5.43 5.62
N GLU A 40 20.17 -6.29 4.95
CA GLU A 40 21.23 -7.11 5.52
C GLU A 40 22.61 -6.40 5.56
N HIS A 41 22.71 -5.26 4.89
CA HIS A 41 23.98 -4.56 4.76
C HIS A 41 24.30 -3.73 6.02
N TRP A 42 25.57 -3.72 6.42
CA TRP A 42 26.04 -3.00 7.60
C TRP A 42 25.73 -1.50 7.60
N TYR A 43 25.66 -0.86 6.41
CA TYR A 43 25.33 0.57 6.31
C TYR A 43 23.86 0.87 6.67
N ALA A 44 22.97 -0.10 6.49
CA ALA A 44 21.58 0.05 6.93
C ALA A 44 21.49 0.02 8.47
N ASP A 45 22.17 -0.93 9.12
CA ASP A 45 22.26 -0.98 10.58
C ASP A 45 22.94 0.29 11.14
N PHE A 46 23.94 0.83 10.46
CA PHE A 46 24.57 2.10 10.82
C PHE A 46 23.59 3.27 10.67
N GLY A 47 22.88 3.37 9.54
CA GLY A 47 21.87 4.41 9.30
C GLY A 47 20.72 4.38 10.33
N ILE A 48 20.27 3.19 10.71
CA ILE A 48 19.30 2.99 11.79
C ILE A 48 19.85 3.53 13.11
N LYS A 49 21.06 3.14 13.48
CA LYS A 49 21.71 3.57 14.72
C LYS A 49 21.91 5.08 14.80
N MET A 50 22.15 5.73 13.67
CA MET A 50 22.30 7.18 13.56
C MET A 50 20.97 7.94 13.47
N GLY A 51 19.82 7.24 13.42
CA GLY A 51 18.49 7.85 13.28
C GLY A 51 18.19 8.40 11.88
N TRP A 52 19.03 8.11 10.88
CA TRP A 52 18.83 8.61 9.50
C TRP A 52 17.64 7.99 8.78
N LEU A 53 17.19 6.82 9.26
CA LEU A 53 16.10 6.06 8.67
C LEU A 53 14.79 6.16 9.47
N ASP A 54 14.71 7.02 10.49
CA ASP A 54 13.55 7.11 11.40
C ASP A 54 12.25 7.55 10.73
N HIS A 55 12.34 8.15 9.55
CA HIS A 55 11.20 8.57 8.73
C HIS A 55 10.82 7.56 7.64
N THR A 56 11.48 6.40 7.61
CA THR A 56 11.25 5.36 6.62
C THR A 56 10.46 4.19 7.22
N ILE A 57 10.01 3.26 6.36
CA ILE A 57 9.33 2.03 6.80
C ILE A 57 10.27 1.03 7.53
N VAL A 58 11.59 1.29 7.53
CA VAL A 58 12.60 0.38 8.11
C VAL A 58 12.68 0.56 9.63
N THR A 59 12.39 1.76 10.15
CA THR A 59 12.55 2.07 11.58
C THR A 59 11.58 3.18 12.04
N GLY A 60 11.81 3.75 13.21
CA GLY A 60 11.03 4.86 13.74
C GLY A 60 9.57 4.49 14.04
N HIS A 61 8.68 5.44 13.80
CA HIS A 61 7.27 5.31 14.18
C HIS A 61 6.51 4.25 13.36
N PHE A 62 6.90 4.00 12.10
CA PHE A 62 6.28 2.95 11.28
C PHE A 62 6.55 1.57 11.88
N LYS A 63 7.82 1.30 12.24
CA LYS A 63 8.19 0.07 12.90
C LYS A 63 7.45 -0.10 14.23
N ALA A 64 7.39 0.95 15.05
CA ALA A 64 6.71 0.91 16.35
C ALA A 64 5.19 0.61 16.18
N LYS A 65 4.51 1.20 15.18
CA LYS A 65 3.12 0.91 14.88
C LYS A 65 2.94 -0.55 14.42
N GLY A 66 3.83 -1.04 13.57
CA GLY A 66 3.83 -2.44 13.13
C GLY A 66 4.04 -3.41 14.29
N ASP A 67 5.04 -3.18 15.14
CA ASP A 67 5.32 -4.02 16.32
C ASP A 67 4.13 -4.04 17.28
N LYS A 68 3.50 -2.88 17.53
CA LYS A 68 2.29 -2.77 18.33
C LYS A 68 1.15 -3.61 17.75
N TYR A 69 0.90 -3.49 16.44
CA TYR A 69 -0.14 -4.28 15.74
C TYR A 69 0.13 -5.78 15.85
N LEU A 70 1.37 -6.22 15.62
CA LEU A 70 1.74 -7.64 15.74
C LEU A 70 1.48 -8.18 17.16
N ALA A 71 1.82 -7.39 18.19
CA ALA A 71 1.59 -7.74 19.58
C ALA A 71 0.09 -7.79 19.92
N GLU A 72 -0.70 -6.81 19.53
CA GLU A 72 -2.15 -6.74 19.77
C GLU A 72 -2.89 -7.94 19.14
N HIS A 73 -2.44 -8.41 17.98
CA HIS A 73 -3.02 -9.56 17.28
C HIS A 73 -2.32 -10.89 17.60
N GLN A 74 -1.37 -10.90 18.54
CA GLN A 74 -0.61 -12.09 18.99
C GLN A 74 0.04 -12.87 17.82
N LEU A 75 0.54 -12.14 16.81
CA LEU A 75 1.15 -12.73 15.63
C LEU A 75 2.60 -13.18 15.94
N GLN A 76 3.01 -14.29 15.34
CA GLN A 76 4.36 -14.84 15.52
C GLN A 76 5.40 -13.98 14.81
N VAL A 77 6.49 -13.62 15.51
CA VAL A 77 7.52 -12.73 14.98
C VAL A 77 8.87 -13.44 14.87
N ASP A 78 9.45 -13.37 13.67
CA ASP A 78 10.82 -13.75 13.40
C ASP A 78 11.52 -12.61 12.65
N TYR A 79 12.15 -11.71 13.42
CA TYR A 79 12.85 -10.57 12.82
C TYR A 79 13.98 -11.03 11.90
N ARG A 80 13.99 -10.52 10.66
CA ARG A 80 14.90 -10.90 9.56
C ARG A 80 14.73 -12.34 9.06
N GLY A 81 13.71 -13.08 9.51
CA GLY A 81 13.49 -14.46 9.07
C GLY A 81 14.64 -15.39 9.36
N GLN A 82 15.28 -15.27 10.54
CA GLN A 82 16.51 -15.98 10.89
C GLN A 82 16.29 -17.22 11.77
N LYS A 83 15.12 -17.35 12.40
CA LYS A 83 14.82 -18.46 13.33
C LYS A 83 14.47 -19.76 12.60
N HIS A 84 13.90 -19.63 11.39
CA HIS A 84 13.35 -20.76 10.65
C HIS A 84 13.78 -20.76 9.19
N HIS A 85 13.67 -21.92 8.57
CA HIS A 85 13.64 -22.04 7.11
C HIS A 85 12.21 -21.79 6.65
N TYR A 86 12.01 -20.96 5.62
CA TYR A 86 10.71 -20.61 5.07
C TYR A 86 10.54 -21.22 3.68
N ASP A 87 9.32 -21.73 3.42
CA ASP A 87 8.95 -22.28 2.12
C ASP A 87 8.51 -21.17 1.15
N LEU A 88 8.00 -20.05 1.70
CA LEU A 88 7.54 -18.89 0.93
C LEU A 88 7.75 -17.60 1.74
N VAL A 89 8.08 -16.51 1.03
CA VAL A 89 8.12 -15.14 1.60
C VAL A 89 7.19 -14.23 0.81
N LEU A 90 6.35 -13.48 1.54
CA LEU A 90 5.53 -12.41 0.96
C LEU A 90 6.06 -11.04 1.39
N MET A 91 6.03 -10.06 0.49
CA MET A 91 6.44 -8.69 0.77
C MET A 91 5.67 -7.68 -0.08
N CYS A 92 5.48 -6.44 0.43
CA CYS A 92 4.82 -5.35 -0.29
C CYS A 92 5.80 -4.38 -0.98
N THR A 93 7.09 -4.51 -0.73
CA THR A 93 8.10 -3.68 -1.40
C THR A 93 9.24 -4.54 -1.90
N ASP A 94 9.66 -4.30 -3.14
CA ASP A 94 10.83 -4.90 -3.76
C ASP A 94 11.98 -3.90 -3.95
N LEU A 95 11.88 -2.74 -3.29
CA LEU A 95 12.97 -1.76 -3.21
C LEU A 95 14.15 -2.27 -2.39
N ILE A 96 13.86 -3.14 -1.40
CA ILE A 96 14.83 -3.85 -0.58
C ILE A 96 14.41 -5.32 -0.56
N VAL A 97 15.21 -6.17 -1.20
CA VAL A 97 14.97 -7.63 -1.21
C VAL A 97 16.20 -8.33 -0.65
N PRO A 98 16.19 -8.74 0.62
CA PRO A 98 17.30 -9.40 1.28
C PRO A 98 17.72 -10.73 0.62
N ALA A 99 18.96 -11.18 0.84
CA ALA A 99 19.51 -12.37 0.18
C ALA A 99 18.73 -13.65 0.53
N ASN A 100 18.29 -13.80 1.79
CA ASN A 100 17.48 -14.93 2.21
C ASN A 100 16.12 -14.95 1.52
N VAL A 101 15.51 -13.79 1.25
CA VAL A 101 14.25 -13.69 0.48
C VAL A 101 14.49 -14.08 -0.97
N ARG A 102 15.57 -13.59 -1.60
CA ARG A 102 15.92 -13.96 -2.98
C ARG A 102 16.22 -15.46 -3.15
N ALA A 103 16.76 -16.10 -2.12
CA ALA A 103 17.03 -17.54 -2.11
C ALA A 103 15.76 -18.39 -1.95
N THR A 104 14.70 -17.84 -1.35
CA THR A 104 13.42 -18.51 -1.08
C THR A 104 12.42 -18.19 -2.20
N LYS A 105 11.35 -18.98 -2.34
CA LYS A 105 10.18 -18.60 -3.15
C LYS A 105 9.61 -17.29 -2.63
N SER A 106 9.30 -16.34 -3.52
CA SER A 106 8.88 -15.01 -3.09
C SER A 106 7.73 -14.45 -3.93
N ILE A 107 6.78 -13.81 -3.24
CA ILE A 107 5.65 -13.11 -3.85
C ILE A 107 5.66 -11.66 -3.38
N TRP A 108 5.68 -10.73 -4.34
CA TRP A 108 5.41 -9.32 -4.09
C TRP A 108 3.91 -9.05 -4.20
N VAL A 109 3.35 -8.28 -3.27
CA VAL A 109 1.94 -7.93 -3.23
C VAL A 109 1.80 -6.42 -3.24
N GLN A 110 1.06 -5.88 -4.21
CA GLN A 110 0.81 -4.46 -4.28
C GLN A 110 0.00 -3.99 -3.07
N GLU A 111 0.44 -2.90 -2.44
CA GLU A 111 -0.20 -2.34 -1.25
C GLU A 111 -0.98 -1.05 -1.54
N GLY A 112 -0.56 -0.27 -2.51
CA GLY A 112 -1.13 1.04 -2.74
C GLY A 112 -0.76 1.62 -4.10
N MET A 113 -1.00 2.93 -4.22
CA MET A 113 -0.62 3.70 -5.39
C MET A 113 0.90 3.81 -5.51
N ILE A 114 1.41 3.75 -6.73
CA ILE A 114 2.82 3.91 -7.05
C ILE A 114 3.07 5.35 -7.50
N ASP A 115 4.12 5.98 -6.98
CA ASP A 115 4.54 7.34 -7.36
C ASP A 115 4.87 7.43 -8.85
N LYS A 116 4.76 8.65 -9.39
CA LYS A 116 5.19 8.92 -10.77
C LYS A 116 6.71 8.73 -10.88
N THR A 117 7.12 8.08 -11.96
CA THR A 117 8.54 7.92 -12.28
C THR A 117 9.18 9.28 -12.49
N THR A 118 10.22 9.60 -11.71
CA THR A 118 11.02 10.80 -11.82
C THR A 118 12.20 10.58 -12.79
N TRP A 119 12.87 11.67 -13.19
CA TRP A 119 14.12 11.53 -13.95
C TRP A 119 15.19 10.78 -13.12
N TRP A 120 15.21 11.01 -11.80
CA TRP A 120 16.14 10.36 -10.89
C TRP A 120 15.87 8.85 -10.77
N SER A 121 14.61 8.44 -10.59
CA SER A 121 14.27 7.01 -10.56
C SER A 121 14.63 6.30 -11.89
N LYS A 122 14.53 7.00 -13.03
CA LYS A 122 15.02 6.45 -14.32
C LYS A 122 16.53 6.24 -14.31
N VAL A 123 17.30 7.19 -13.76
CA VAL A 123 18.78 7.06 -13.63
C VAL A 123 19.13 5.89 -12.71
N VAL A 124 18.49 5.79 -11.54
CA VAL A 124 18.68 4.68 -10.60
C VAL A 124 18.47 3.35 -11.29
N LYS A 125 17.39 3.22 -12.06
CA LYS A 125 17.08 2.01 -12.80
C LYS A 125 18.07 1.71 -13.93
N GLN A 126 18.44 2.72 -14.72
CA GLN A 126 19.40 2.55 -15.83
C GLN A 126 20.77 2.11 -15.33
N LEU A 127 21.21 2.64 -14.18
CA LEU A 127 22.47 2.25 -13.54
C LEU A 127 22.36 0.98 -12.70
N ARG A 128 21.17 0.35 -12.64
CA ARG A 128 20.88 -0.85 -11.83
C ARG A 128 21.26 -0.68 -10.36
N LEU A 129 21.06 0.53 -9.83
CA LEU A 129 21.26 0.83 -8.42
C LEU A 129 20.10 0.24 -7.60
N PRO A 130 20.28 -0.01 -6.29
CA PRO A 130 19.19 -0.44 -5.42
C PRO A 130 18.00 0.50 -5.50
N GLY A 131 16.77 -0.05 -5.59
CA GLY A 131 15.55 0.72 -5.82
C GLY A 131 15.26 1.79 -4.76
N TRP A 132 15.67 1.54 -3.51
CA TRP A 132 15.49 2.49 -2.40
C TRP A 132 16.27 3.81 -2.57
N ILE A 133 17.31 3.84 -3.43
CA ILE A 133 18.03 5.10 -3.79
C ILE A 133 17.11 6.07 -4.54
N GLY A 134 16.02 5.59 -5.14
CA GLY A 134 14.98 6.43 -5.74
C GLY A 134 14.28 7.37 -4.75
N MET A 135 14.32 7.06 -3.46
CA MET A 135 13.73 7.82 -2.35
C MET A 135 12.20 7.97 -2.42
N ASP A 136 11.53 7.20 -3.27
CA ASP A 136 10.09 7.15 -3.43
C ASP A 136 9.63 5.74 -3.83
N THR A 137 8.32 5.54 -4.02
CA THR A 137 7.76 4.25 -4.42
C THR A 137 7.74 4.03 -5.94
N SER A 138 8.27 4.95 -6.74
CA SER A 138 8.17 4.90 -8.21
C SER A 138 8.82 3.68 -8.85
N LEU A 139 9.76 3.04 -8.17
CA LEU A 139 10.43 1.81 -8.62
C LEU A 139 9.86 0.55 -7.95
N ASN A 140 8.93 0.69 -6.99
CA ASN A 140 8.33 -0.47 -6.33
C ASN A 140 7.52 -1.32 -7.33
N GLY A 141 7.64 -2.63 -7.22
CA GLY A 141 7.02 -3.59 -8.14
C GLY A 141 7.75 -3.72 -9.47
N SER A 142 8.99 -3.21 -9.63
CA SER A 142 9.71 -3.21 -10.90
C SER A 142 11.12 -3.78 -10.86
N SER A 143 11.55 -4.39 -9.75
CA SER A 143 12.89 -4.95 -9.60
C SER A 143 13.08 -6.29 -10.32
N ASN A 144 12.01 -7.03 -10.59
CA ASN A 144 12.04 -8.44 -11.02
C ASN A 144 12.72 -9.41 -10.05
N LEU A 145 13.03 -8.98 -8.81
CA LEU A 145 13.71 -9.81 -7.81
C LEU A 145 12.78 -10.83 -7.14
N CYS A 146 11.47 -10.54 -7.08
CA CYS A 146 10.48 -11.51 -6.64
C CYS A 146 10.08 -12.47 -7.77
N ASP A 147 9.63 -13.65 -7.39
CA ASP A 147 9.21 -14.68 -8.35
C ASP A 147 7.86 -14.35 -8.99
N ILE A 148 6.91 -13.84 -8.20
CA ILE A 148 5.53 -13.51 -8.60
C ILE A 148 5.19 -12.10 -8.09
N TYR A 149 4.41 -11.39 -8.88
CA TYR A 149 3.90 -10.04 -8.58
C TYR A 149 2.36 -10.05 -8.60
N CYS A 150 1.73 -9.89 -7.44
CA CYS A 150 0.28 -9.78 -7.30
C CYS A 150 -0.14 -8.31 -7.48
N ALA A 151 -0.75 -7.99 -8.61
CA ALA A 151 -1.16 -6.63 -8.98
C ALA A 151 -2.63 -6.35 -8.64
N ALA A 152 -2.94 -5.09 -8.35
CA ALA A 152 -4.26 -4.63 -7.96
C ALA A 152 -5.29 -4.64 -9.11
N SER A 153 -4.84 -4.54 -10.36
CA SER A 153 -5.69 -4.47 -11.55
C SER A 153 -4.92 -4.75 -12.84
N GLU A 154 -5.63 -4.99 -13.94
CA GLU A 154 -5.03 -5.08 -15.27
C GLU A 154 -4.30 -3.78 -15.67
N GLY A 155 -4.83 -2.63 -15.27
CA GLY A 155 -4.17 -1.35 -15.44
C GLY A 155 -2.79 -1.31 -14.78
N TYR A 156 -2.69 -1.81 -13.56
CA TYR A 156 -1.40 -1.93 -12.87
C TYR A 156 -0.49 -2.99 -13.48
N LYS A 157 -1.01 -4.11 -13.94
CA LYS A 157 -0.20 -5.08 -14.69
C LYS A 157 0.48 -4.44 -15.90
N GLN A 158 -0.27 -3.66 -16.68
CA GLN A 158 0.29 -2.91 -17.81
C GLN A 158 1.29 -1.85 -17.36
N PHE A 159 1.01 -1.15 -16.24
CA PHE A 159 1.91 -0.15 -15.67
C PHE A 159 3.25 -0.79 -15.27
N PHE A 160 3.25 -1.87 -14.50
CA PHE A 160 4.47 -2.57 -14.08
C PHE A 160 5.23 -3.15 -15.26
N THR A 161 4.53 -3.69 -16.27
CA THR A 161 5.16 -4.18 -17.52
C THR A 161 5.90 -3.05 -18.23
N LYS A 162 5.29 -1.87 -18.34
CA LYS A 162 5.97 -0.67 -18.91
C LYS A 162 7.15 -0.23 -18.07
N MET A 163 7.07 -0.42 -16.75
CA MET A 163 8.16 -0.16 -15.82
C MET A 163 9.28 -1.21 -15.92
N GLY A 164 9.07 -2.31 -16.64
CA GLY A 164 10.05 -3.35 -16.94
C GLY A 164 9.95 -4.60 -16.07
N THR A 165 8.85 -4.78 -15.34
CA THR A 165 8.53 -6.06 -14.71
C THR A 165 8.15 -7.05 -15.81
N ASP A 166 8.65 -8.28 -15.71
CA ASP A 166 8.29 -9.34 -16.64
C ASP A 166 6.79 -9.64 -16.52
N ALA A 167 6.05 -9.41 -17.61
CA ALA A 167 4.60 -9.59 -17.64
C ALA A 167 4.14 -11.00 -17.23
N ASP A 168 4.96 -11.99 -17.54
CA ASP A 168 4.69 -13.39 -17.18
C ASP A 168 4.81 -13.66 -15.66
N LYS A 169 5.38 -12.74 -14.89
CA LYS A 169 5.42 -12.84 -13.42
C LYS A 169 4.21 -12.19 -12.75
N ILE A 170 3.37 -11.46 -13.48
CA ILE A 170 2.31 -10.64 -12.89
C ILE A 170 0.97 -11.37 -12.96
N ILE A 171 0.39 -11.61 -11.79
CA ILE A 171 -0.98 -12.14 -11.60
C ILE A 171 -1.85 -11.00 -11.05
N VAL A 172 -3.02 -10.79 -11.65
CA VAL A 172 -3.97 -9.77 -11.17
C VAL A 172 -4.89 -10.40 -10.13
N THR A 173 -4.66 -10.06 -8.86
CA THR A 173 -5.37 -10.63 -7.71
C THR A 173 -6.33 -9.67 -7.03
N GLY A 174 -6.21 -8.37 -7.31
CA GLY A 174 -6.79 -7.32 -6.50
C GLY A 174 -5.87 -6.92 -5.34
N MET A 175 -6.34 -5.99 -4.51
CA MET A 175 -5.60 -5.42 -3.39
C MET A 175 -6.48 -5.43 -2.13
N PRO A 176 -6.17 -6.26 -1.10
CA PRO A 176 -7.07 -6.54 0.02
C PRO A 176 -7.62 -5.31 0.75
N ASN A 177 -6.81 -4.29 0.95
CA ASN A 177 -7.24 -3.07 1.64
C ASN A 177 -8.23 -2.20 0.82
N PHE A 178 -8.45 -2.50 -0.48
CA PHE A 178 -9.21 -1.66 -1.41
C PHE A 178 -10.18 -2.44 -2.31
N ASP A 179 -10.55 -3.65 -1.98
CA ASP A 179 -11.36 -4.52 -2.85
C ASP A 179 -12.82 -4.70 -2.44
N ASN A 180 -13.24 -4.04 -1.35
CA ASN A 180 -14.64 -4.03 -0.86
C ASN A 180 -14.99 -2.65 -0.30
N ILE A 181 -14.88 -1.63 -1.15
CA ILE A 181 -15.09 -0.24 -0.71
C ILE A 181 -16.56 0.07 -0.45
N GLU A 182 -17.48 -0.62 -1.10
CA GLU A 182 -18.91 -0.41 -0.92
C GLU A 182 -19.37 -0.61 0.54
N GLN A 183 -18.68 -1.46 1.32
CA GLN A 183 -18.97 -1.67 2.74
C GLN A 183 -19.00 -0.37 3.56
N PHE A 184 -18.26 0.65 3.16
CA PHE A 184 -18.17 1.93 3.86
C PHE A 184 -19.36 2.86 3.60
N THR A 185 -20.29 2.52 2.71
CA THR A 185 -21.51 3.30 2.46
C THR A 185 -22.50 3.23 3.63
N HIS A 186 -22.48 2.11 4.37
CA HIS A 186 -23.27 1.90 5.58
C HIS A 186 -22.44 2.26 6.81
N ASN A 187 -22.51 3.54 7.21
CA ASN A 187 -21.71 4.07 8.31
C ASN A 187 -22.48 5.09 9.15
N ASN A 188 -21.96 5.41 10.33
CA ASN A 188 -22.53 6.34 11.30
C ASN A 188 -21.83 7.71 11.33
N PHE A 189 -20.97 8.04 10.35
CA PHE A 189 -20.35 9.37 10.30
C PHE A 189 -21.44 10.44 10.08
N PRO A 190 -21.52 11.47 10.95
CA PRO A 190 -22.71 12.31 11.05
C PRO A 190 -22.87 13.33 9.92
N HIS A 191 -21.82 13.56 9.12
CA HIS A 191 -21.85 14.56 8.06
C HIS A 191 -22.08 13.90 6.70
N ARG A 192 -22.81 14.59 5.82
CA ARG A 192 -23.13 14.16 4.46
C ARG A 192 -23.02 15.34 3.49
N ASP A 193 -22.91 15.07 2.20
CA ASP A 193 -23.03 16.06 1.13
C ASP A 193 -22.03 17.23 1.19
N TYR A 194 -20.79 16.97 1.56
CA TYR A 194 -19.70 17.93 1.66
C TYR A 194 -18.58 17.66 0.64
N VAL A 195 -17.68 18.61 0.50
CA VAL A 195 -16.40 18.41 -0.21
C VAL A 195 -15.34 18.00 0.81
N MET A 196 -14.78 16.83 0.62
CA MET A 196 -13.73 16.30 1.48
C MET A 196 -12.34 16.60 0.92
N VAL A 197 -11.46 17.10 1.76
CA VAL A 197 -10.03 17.24 1.47
C VAL A 197 -9.27 16.24 2.32
N ALA A 198 -8.75 15.19 1.70
CA ALA A 198 -7.81 14.27 2.34
C ALA A 198 -6.39 14.78 2.09
N THR A 199 -5.75 15.31 3.13
CA THR A 199 -4.41 15.88 3.02
C THR A 199 -3.34 14.80 2.96
N SER A 200 -2.13 15.17 2.57
CA SER A 200 -0.97 14.28 2.48
C SER A 200 0.20 14.85 3.28
N ASP A 201 1.06 13.98 3.77
CA ASP A 201 2.26 14.31 4.55
C ASP A 201 3.46 14.69 3.68
N ILE A 202 3.22 15.49 2.62
CA ILE A 202 4.23 15.84 1.61
C ILE A 202 5.47 16.47 2.25
N ARG A 203 5.26 17.40 3.18
CA ARG A 203 6.35 18.15 3.84
C ARG A 203 7.09 17.28 4.87
N GLU A 204 6.40 16.39 5.52
CA GLU A 204 6.96 15.39 6.43
C GLU A 204 7.85 14.38 5.69
N CYS A 205 7.58 14.19 4.38
CA CYS A 205 8.41 13.43 3.46
C CYS A 205 9.48 14.28 2.76
N PHE A 206 9.82 15.46 3.31
CA PHE A 206 10.83 16.38 2.79
C PHE A 206 10.59 16.87 1.34
N ARG A 207 9.35 16.85 0.88
CA ARG A 207 8.94 17.40 -0.42
C ARG A 207 8.38 18.81 -0.24
N HIS A 208 8.58 19.65 -1.25
CA HIS A 208 8.03 20.99 -1.24
C HIS A 208 6.52 20.98 -1.49
N GLU A 209 5.77 21.75 -0.71
CA GLU A 209 4.35 22.01 -0.86
C GLU A 209 4.00 23.45 -0.51
N ASP A 210 3.23 24.12 -1.37
CA ASP A 210 2.54 25.38 -1.03
C ASP A 210 1.15 25.04 -0.47
N ARG A 211 1.10 24.74 0.82
CA ARG A 211 -0.13 24.35 1.52
C ARG A 211 -1.20 25.44 1.48
N PRO A 212 -0.87 26.73 1.71
CA PRO A 212 -1.85 27.81 1.57
C PRO A 212 -2.47 27.89 0.18
N ALA A 213 -1.69 27.75 -0.89
CA ALA A 213 -2.23 27.72 -2.26
C ALA A 213 -3.14 26.52 -2.49
N PHE A 214 -2.75 25.34 -1.99
CA PHE A 214 -3.59 24.14 -2.07
C PHE A 214 -4.92 24.33 -1.33
N ILE A 215 -4.92 24.88 -0.11
CA ILE A 215 -6.15 25.13 0.65
C ILE A 215 -7.07 26.10 -0.12
N ARG A 216 -6.52 27.21 -0.67
CA ARG A 216 -7.32 28.14 -1.48
C ARG A 216 -7.93 27.48 -2.70
N GLN A 217 -7.19 26.63 -3.39
CA GLN A 217 -7.73 25.81 -4.51
C GLN A 217 -8.88 24.90 -4.04
N CYS A 218 -8.77 24.29 -2.87
CA CYS A 218 -9.84 23.47 -2.30
C CYS A 218 -11.11 24.32 -2.03
N VAL A 219 -10.94 25.54 -1.53
CA VAL A 219 -12.06 26.49 -1.30
C VAL A 219 -12.74 26.87 -2.62
N GLU A 220 -11.98 27.13 -3.67
CA GLU A 220 -12.51 27.41 -5.01
C GLU A 220 -13.31 26.22 -5.57
N ILE A 221 -12.78 25.00 -5.46
CA ILE A 221 -13.48 23.78 -5.88
C ILE A 221 -14.76 23.58 -5.06
N ALA A 222 -14.71 23.84 -3.76
CA ALA A 222 -15.88 23.70 -2.90
C ALA A 222 -17.00 24.68 -3.27
N ASN A 223 -16.67 25.87 -3.78
CA ASN A 223 -17.62 26.87 -4.26
C ASN A 223 -18.78 27.11 -3.28
N GLY A 224 -18.47 27.43 -2.02
CA GLY A 224 -19.43 27.69 -0.95
C GLY A 224 -20.04 26.45 -0.27
N ARG A 225 -19.80 25.25 -0.76
CA ARG A 225 -20.20 24.01 -0.09
C ARG A 225 -19.39 23.77 1.19
N GLN A 226 -19.94 22.98 2.11
CA GLN A 226 -19.24 22.60 3.33
C GLN A 226 -17.90 21.89 3.00
N LEU A 227 -16.83 22.35 3.61
CA LEU A 227 -15.50 21.73 3.53
C LEU A 227 -15.22 20.90 4.78
N ILE A 228 -14.71 19.69 4.58
CA ILE A 228 -14.15 18.84 5.64
C ILE A 228 -12.73 18.46 5.27
N PHE A 229 -11.78 18.86 6.11
CA PHE A 229 -10.38 18.45 6.02
C PHE A 229 -10.15 17.22 6.90
N LYS A 230 -9.68 16.14 6.33
CA LYS A 230 -9.16 14.96 7.05
C LYS A 230 -7.64 14.96 6.94
N LEU A 231 -6.99 15.22 8.06
CA LEU A 231 -5.54 15.31 8.12
C LEU A 231 -4.89 13.93 8.01
N HIS A 232 -3.74 13.90 7.34
CA HIS A 232 -2.92 12.70 7.30
C HIS A 232 -2.32 12.42 8.69
N PRO A 233 -2.24 11.15 9.15
CA PRO A 233 -1.77 10.81 10.50
C PRO A 233 -0.33 11.23 10.82
N ASN A 234 0.47 11.53 9.81
CA ASN A 234 1.87 11.94 9.96
C ASN A 234 2.06 13.47 9.94
N GLU A 235 1.02 14.24 9.61
CA GLU A 235 1.14 15.70 9.57
C GLU A 235 1.29 16.29 10.97
N ILE A 236 2.05 17.39 11.07
CA ILE A 236 2.15 18.19 12.30
C ILE A 236 0.82 18.92 12.50
N TYR A 237 0.02 18.41 13.45
CA TYR A 237 -1.37 18.82 13.67
C TYR A 237 -1.55 20.34 13.82
N ASP A 238 -0.85 20.96 14.76
CA ASP A 238 -1.02 22.39 15.06
C ASP A 238 -0.75 23.27 13.85
N ARG A 239 0.30 22.96 13.08
CA ARG A 239 0.63 23.65 11.83
C ARG A 239 -0.47 23.47 10.80
N ALA A 240 -0.95 22.24 10.58
CA ALA A 240 -1.99 21.96 9.59
C ALA A 240 -3.31 22.67 9.94
N VAL A 241 -3.69 22.68 11.21
CA VAL A 241 -4.89 23.38 11.70
C VAL A 241 -4.77 24.88 11.52
N GLN A 242 -3.63 25.48 11.87
CA GLN A 242 -3.38 26.90 11.70
C GLN A 242 -3.52 27.30 10.23
N GLU A 243 -2.84 26.61 9.31
CA GLU A 243 -2.88 26.92 7.88
C GLU A 243 -4.28 26.81 7.29
N ILE A 244 -5.07 25.83 7.73
CA ILE A 244 -6.47 25.67 7.30
C ILE A 244 -7.32 26.84 7.84
N ARG A 245 -7.16 27.22 9.12
CA ARG A 245 -7.90 28.35 9.71
C ARG A 245 -7.59 29.68 9.07
N GLU A 246 -6.36 29.88 8.59
CA GLU A 246 -5.94 31.09 7.91
C GLU A 246 -6.41 31.20 6.45
N ASN A 247 -6.66 30.05 5.76
CA ASN A 247 -6.86 30.03 4.31
C ASN A 247 -8.20 29.40 3.88
N ALA A 248 -9.00 28.85 4.81
CA ALA A 248 -10.33 28.28 4.53
C ALA A 248 -11.43 29.06 5.27
N PRO A 249 -12.71 28.92 4.85
CA PRO A 249 -13.85 29.52 5.57
C PRO A 249 -13.91 29.07 7.04
N ALA A 250 -14.39 29.96 7.93
CA ALA A 250 -14.45 29.69 9.37
C ALA A 250 -15.26 28.45 9.75
N ASN A 251 -16.24 28.06 8.93
CA ASN A 251 -17.08 26.87 9.11
C ASN A 251 -16.41 25.59 8.59
N ALA A 252 -15.21 25.63 8.02
CA ALA A 252 -14.50 24.41 7.60
C ALA A 252 -14.22 23.50 8.81
N MET A 253 -14.57 22.23 8.70
CA MET A 253 -14.33 21.24 9.74
C MET A 253 -12.97 20.56 9.53
N ILE A 254 -12.31 20.21 10.63
CA ILE A 254 -10.97 19.57 10.61
C ILE A 254 -11.02 18.33 11.48
N PHE A 255 -10.65 17.19 10.91
CA PHE A 255 -10.58 15.90 11.59
C PHE A 255 -9.17 15.32 11.51
N GLN A 256 -8.61 15.00 12.67
CA GLN A 256 -7.38 14.20 12.76
C GLN A 256 -7.72 12.70 12.83
N GLU A 257 -8.74 12.38 13.62
CA GLU A 257 -9.21 11.02 13.85
C GLU A 257 -10.42 10.68 12.96
N GLY A 258 -10.84 9.42 13.02
CA GLY A 258 -12.02 8.91 12.30
C GLY A 258 -11.67 8.08 11.05
N ASN A 259 -12.65 7.30 10.60
CA ASN A 259 -12.50 6.42 9.45
C ASN A 259 -12.57 7.23 8.15
N THR A 260 -11.44 7.39 7.49
CA THR A 260 -11.32 8.15 6.23
C THR A 260 -12.21 7.60 5.13
N ASN A 261 -12.39 6.26 5.05
CA ASN A 261 -13.21 5.64 4.00
C ASN A 261 -14.71 5.94 4.20
N GLU A 262 -15.18 5.95 5.44
CA GLU A 262 -16.55 6.36 5.75
C GLU A 262 -16.81 7.83 5.43
N MET A 263 -15.83 8.69 5.75
CA MET A 263 -15.90 10.10 5.37
C MET A 263 -15.97 10.26 3.85
N ILE A 264 -15.15 9.53 3.08
CA ILE A 264 -15.19 9.54 1.61
C ILE A 264 -16.55 9.03 1.11
N ALA A 265 -17.09 7.97 1.72
CA ALA A 265 -18.39 7.43 1.32
C ALA A 265 -19.51 8.48 1.44
N ASN A 266 -19.43 9.39 2.40
CA ASN A 266 -20.44 10.43 2.66
C ASN A 266 -20.20 11.74 1.90
N CYS A 267 -19.03 11.96 1.29
CA CYS A 267 -18.77 13.19 0.55
C CYS A 267 -19.39 13.18 -0.85
N GLN A 268 -19.58 14.35 -1.44
CA GLN A 268 -19.94 14.53 -2.86
C GLN A 268 -18.68 14.55 -3.76
N GLU A 269 -17.65 15.26 -3.31
CA GLU A 269 -16.38 15.39 -4.03
C GLU A 269 -15.22 15.11 -3.06
N LEU A 270 -14.20 14.44 -3.58
CA LEU A 270 -12.95 14.16 -2.87
C LEU A 270 -11.81 14.94 -3.52
N ILE A 271 -11.09 15.72 -2.72
CA ILE A 271 -9.84 16.37 -3.12
C ILE A 271 -8.71 15.70 -2.37
N THR A 272 -7.71 15.25 -3.10
CA THR A 272 -6.49 14.67 -2.52
C THR A 272 -5.28 15.07 -3.36
N GLN A 273 -4.09 14.94 -2.82
CA GLN A 273 -2.85 15.22 -3.52
C GLN A 273 -2.21 13.91 -3.97
N TYR A 274 -1.35 13.34 -3.14
CA TYR A 274 -0.67 12.05 -3.36
C TYR A 274 -1.18 11.05 -2.32
N SER A 275 -2.32 10.42 -2.56
CA SER A 275 -2.87 9.48 -1.59
C SER A 275 -3.65 8.36 -2.27
N THR A 276 -3.42 7.13 -1.80
CA THR A 276 -4.14 5.93 -2.26
C THR A 276 -5.64 6.01 -2.01
N VAL A 277 -6.09 6.83 -1.05
CA VAL A 277 -7.54 7.01 -0.76
C VAL A 277 -8.35 7.57 -1.95
N VAL A 278 -7.68 8.10 -2.98
CA VAL A 278 -8.34 8.48 -4.24
C VAL A 278 -9.09 7.30 -4.86
N TYR A 279 -8.58 6.08 -4.70
CA TYR A 279 -9.25 4.87 -5.21
C TYR A 279 -10.54 4.55 -4.48
N VAL A 280 -10.67 4.93 -3.21
CA VAL A 280 -11.93 4.84 -2.47
C VAL A 280 -12.98 5.74 -3.13
N GLY A 281 -12.61 7.00 -3.43
CA GLY A 281 -13.49 7.93 -4.13
C GLY A 281 -13.89 7.42 -5.52
N ILE A 282 -12.92 6.91 -6.29
CA ILE A 282 -13.18 6.35 -7.64
C ILE A 282 -14.13 5.15 -7.57
N ALA A 283 -13.89 4.20 -6.65
CA ALA A 283 -14.72 3.01 -6.49
C ALA A 283 -16.17 3.35 -6.10
N LEU A 284 -16.36 4.41 -5.32
CA LEU A 284 -17.68 4.92 -4.92
C LEU A 284 -18.32 5.90 -5.93
N GLY A 285 -17.72 6.04 -7.11
CA GLY A 285 -18.25 6.93 -8.15
C GLY A 285 -18.22 8.43 -7.79
N LYS A 286 -17.38 8.84 -6.82
CA LYS A 286 -17.26 10.25 -6.42
C LYS A 286 -16.52 11.05 -7.50
N LYS A 287 -16.83 12.34 -7.58
CA LYS A 287 -15.97 13.26 -8.32
C LYS A 287 -14.68 13.45 -7.53
N VAL A 288 -13.54 13.14 -8.16
CA VAL A 288 -12.24 13.18 -7.50
C VAL A 288 -11.30 14.20 -8.16
N HIS A 289 -10.48 14.84 -7.33
CA HIS A 289 -9.41 15.73 -7.72
C HIS A 289 -8.10 15.21 -7.12
N SER A 290 -7.05 15.17 -7.91
CA SER A 290 -5.74 14.66 -7.50
C SER A 290 -4.63 15.39 -8.26
N PHE A 291 -3.41 15.35 -7.74
CA PHE A 291 -2.22 15.77 -8.47
C PHE A 291 -1.81 14.78 -9.57
N PHE A 292 -2.36 13.57 -9.54
CA PHE A 292 -2.27 12.62 -10.64
C PHE A 292 -3.38 12.84 -11.66
N ASP A 293 -3.16 12.39 -12.88
CA ASP A 293 -4.22 12.34 -13.90
C ASP A 293 -5.33 11.38 -13.45
N VAL A 294 -6.54 11.92 -13.28
CA VAL A 294 -7.71 11.16 -12.79
C VAL A 294 -8.12 10.05 -13.76
N ASN A 295 -7.93 10.24 -15.08
CA ASN A 295 -8.24 9.20 -16.05
C ASN A 295 -7.26 8.03 -15.93
N GLU A 296 -5.97 8.35 -15.71
CA GLU A 296 -4.98 7.32 -15.46
C GLU A 296 -5.26 6.60 -14.11
N LEU A 297 -5.65 7.32 -13.06
CA LEU A 297 -6.04 6.70 -11.79
C LEU A 297 -7.25 5.77 -11.94
N LYS A 298 -8.25 6.15 -12.74
CA LYS A 298 -9.39 5.27 -13.05
C LYS A 298 -8.95 4.00 -13.78
N ARG A 299 -8.01 4.12 -14.73
CA ARG A 299 -7.45 2.96 -15.44
C ARG A 299 -6.67 2.03 -14.51
N LEU A 300 -6.00 2.58 -13.50
CA LEU A 300 -5.21 1.85 -12.51
C LEU A 300 -6.03 1.34 -11.33
N ALA A 301 -7.27 1.78 -11.17
CA ALA A 301 -8.07 1.50 -9.96
C ALA A 301 -8.08 0.00 -9.59
N PRO A 302 -7.90 -0.33 -8.31
CA PRO A 302 -7.96 -1.70 -7.83
C PRO A 302 -9.29 -2.37 -8.14
N LEU A 303 -9.25 -3.67 -8.40
CA LEU A 303 -10.45 -4.48 -8.56
C LEU A 303 -11.29 -4.44 -7.28
N GLN A 304 -12.61 -4.37 -7.47
CA GLN A 304 -13.58 -4.49 -6.38
C GLN A 304 -14.08 -5.95 -6.35
N ASN A 305 -13.33 -6.81 -5.65
CA ASN A 305 -13.60 -8.25 -5.58
C ASN A 305 -14.55 -8.63 -4.43
N GLY A 306 -15.15 -7.64 -3.74
CA GLY A 306 -16.07 -7.88 -2.63
C GLY A 306 -15.40 -8.50 -1.39
N GLY A 307 -14.11 -8.24 -1.17
CA GLY A 307 -13.34 -8.73 -0.01
C GLY A 307 -12.55 -10.02 -0.29
N THR A 308 -12.54 -10.54 -1.52
CA THR A 308 -11.89 -11.84 -1.82
C THR A 308 -10.43 -11.73 -2.26
N SER A 309 -9.86 -10.52 -2.39
CA SER A 309 -8.46 -10.36 -2.85
C SER A 309 -7.44 -11.04 -1.94
N ALA A 310 -7.65 -11.04 -0.62
CA ALA A 310 -6.78 -11.76 0.31
C ALA A 310 -6.82 -13.28 0.04
N GLN A 311 -8.01 -13.84 -0.20
CA GLN A 311 -8.20 -15.25 -0.57
C GLN A 311 -7.56 -15.56 -1.93
N ASN A 312 -7.69 -14.66 -2.90
CA ASN A 312 -7.08 -14.80 -4.23
C ASN A 312 -5.56 -14.91 -4.13
N ILE A 313 -4.94 -14.03 -3.34
CA ILE A 313 -3.48 -14.08 -3.08
C ILE A 313 -3.10 -15.35 -2.33
N ALA A 314 -3.90 -15.77 -1.33
CA ALA A 314 -3.67 -17.01 -0.60
C ALA A 314 -3.73 -18.24 -1.51
N ASN A 315 -4.63 -18.28 -2.50
CA ASN A 315 -4.69 -19.35 -3.49
C ASN A 315 -3.43 -19.40 -4.36
N VAL A 316 -2.88 -18.24 -4.76
CA VAL A 316 -1.58 -18.18 -5.44
C VAL A 316 -0.48 -18.73 -4.53
N CYS A 317 -0.47 -18.37 -3.24
CA CYS A 317 0.51 -18.88 -2.27
C CYS A 317 0.45 -20.40 -2.15
N ARG A 318 -0.74 -21.01 -2.00
CA ARG A 318 -0.93 -22.45 -1.92
C ARG A 318 -0.36 -23.17 -3.13
N ALA A 319 -0.79 -22.72 -4.32
CA ALA A 319 -0.34 -23.32 -5.56
C ALA A 319 1.18 -23.17 -5.74
N TYR A 320 1.73 -22.02 -5.40
CA TYR A 320 3.16 -21.75 -5.57
C TYR A 320 4.04 -22.52 -4.58
N ILE A 321 3.62 -22.69 -3.34
CA ILE A 321 4.34 -23.49 -2.34
C ILE A 321 4.52 -24.94 -2.82
N GLU A 322 3.48 -25.52 -3.43
CA GLU A 322 3.50 -26.91 -3.90
C GLU A 322 4.18 -27.10 -5.27
N PHE A 323 4.38 -26.02 -6.04
CA PHE A 323 4.96 -26.11 -7.37
C PHE A 323 6.46 -26.46 -7.31
N GLU A 324 6.89 -27.41 -8.13
CA GLU A 324 8.31 -27.73 -8.30
C GLU A 324 8.95 -26.74 -9.29
N GLY A 325 9.68 -25.74 -8.79
CA GLY A 325 10.30 -24.69 -9.58
C GLY A 325 10.07 -23.29 -9.04
N LYS A 326 10.38 -22.26 -9.81
CA LYS A 326 10.26 -20.86 -9.42
C LYS A 326 9.68 -19.95 -10.51
N GLY A 327 9.05 -18.87 -10.07
CA GLY A 327 8.72 -17.69 -10.85
C GLY A 327 7.94 -17.99 -12.14
N LYS A 328 8.50 -17.59 -13.28
CA LYS A 328 7.87 -17.67 -14.58
C LYS A 328 7.37 -19.07 -14.99
N ALA A 329 8.10 -20.12 -14.61
CA ALA A 329 7.69 -21.49 -14.89
C ALA A 329 6.37 -21.84 -14.18
N PHE A 330 6.13 -21.27 -13.00
CA PHE A 330 4.86 -21.42 -12.29
C PHE A 330 3.74 -20.67 -13.02
N THR A 331 3.92 -19.38 -13.29
CA THR A 331 2.85 -18.54 -13.84
C THR A 331 2.41 -18.97 -15.25
N GLN A 332 3.30 -19.59 -16.02
CA GLN A 332 2.97 -20.17 -17.34
C GLN A 332 2.12 -21.44 -17.26
N GLN A 333 2.13 -22.16 -16.13
CA GLN A 333 1.38 -23.40 -15.92
C GLN A 333 0.17 -23.21 -15.02
N PHE A 334 0.13 -22.11 -14.26
CA PHE A 334 -0.92 -21.85 -13.29
C PHE A 334 -2.13 -21.20 -13.95
N ASP A 335 -3.21 -21.98 -14.12
CA ASP A 335 -4.52 -21.46 -14.55
C ASP A 335 -5.19 -20.71 -13.41
N TYR A 336 -4.82 -19.44 -13.26
CA TYR A 336 -5.35 -18.59 -12.20
C TYR A 336 -6.81 -18.23 -12.47
N LYS A 337 -7.69 -18.58 -11.51
CA LYS A 337 -9.09 -18.18 -11.51
C LYS A 337 -9.38 -17.38 -10.23
N PRO A 338 -9.75 -16.10 -10.37
CA PRO A 338 -10.10 -15.31 -9.20
C PRO A 338 -11.41 -15.81 -8.60
N VAL A 339 -11.46 -15.89 -7.28
CA VAL A 339 -12.71 -16.07 -6.54
C VAL A 339 -13.43 -14.73 -6.54
N THR A 340 -14.74 -14.74 -6.82
CA THR A 340 -15.60 -13.56 -6.77
C THR A 340 -16.59 -13.67 -5.62
N SER A 341 -17.08 -12.53 -5.13
CA SER A 341 -18.04 -12.49 -4.00
C SER A 341 -19.34 -13.27 -4.24
N GLN A 342 -19.66 -13.59 -5.50
CA GLN A 342 -20.86 -14.39 -5.83
C GLN A 342 -20.73 -15.87 -5.48
N GLU A 343 -19.53 -16.37 -5.20
CA GLU A 343 -19.31 -17.79 -4.83
C GLU A 343 -19.39 -18.02 -3.31
N TYR A 344 -19.59 -16.97 -2.52
CA TYR A 344 -19.68 -17.01 -1.05
C TYR A 344 -21.06 -16.58 -0.50
N ALA A 345 -22.06 -16.34 -1.34
CA ALA A 345 -23.42 -15.95 -0.95
C ALA A 345 -24.34 -17.18 -0.75
#